data_5649e2a5bef834bcc35258986da5ca44
#
_entry.id   5649e2a5bef834bcc35258986da5ca44
#
_cell.length_a   1.000
_cell.length_b   1.000
_cell.length_c   1.000
_cell.angle_alpha   90.00
_cell.angle_beta   90.00
_cell.angle_gamma   90.00
#
_symmetry.space_group_name_H-M   'P 1'
#
loop_
_entity.id
_entity.type
_entity.pdbx_description
1 polymer ?
#
loop_
_entity_poly.entity_id
_entity_poly.type
_entity_poly.pdbx_seq_one_letter_code
_entity_poly.pdbx_strand_id
1 'polypeptide(L)'
;RQTCIVGFAMAGDVLGLDGRAYSRHNSQAMALQDSMVCELPFQSLLALSFTFPSLQQSLHRLMSREITRNQNAMLLLGSLPAEEKLLAFLQTLSQQFAARGIAADDLELPMSREEIADYLGLQMETVSRAFTKLRTNGVIHVHRRHVRIDTARAA
;
A
#
# COMPACT_ATOMS: atom_id res chain seq x y z
N ARG A 1 0.21 -1.78 -23.86
CA ARG A 1 -0.37 -2.33 -22.62
C ARG A 1 -0.34 -1.20 -21.59
N GLN A 2 -1.49 -0.81 -21.12
CA GLN A 2 -1.60 0.15 -20.03
C GLN A 2 -1.17 -0.60 -18.75
N THR A 3 -0.11 -0.16 -18.10
CA THR A 3 0.35 -0.69 -16.82
C THR A 3 -0.39 0.08 -15.73
N CYS A 4 -0.91 -0.60 -14.73
CA CYS A 4 -1.63 0.01 -13.61
C CYS A 4 -0.96 -0.42 -12.30
N ILE A 5 -0.75 0.52 -11.40
CA ILE A 5 -0.24 0.23 -10.06
C ILE A 5 -1.36 -0.36 -9.21
N VAL A 6 -1.16 -1.57 -8.73
CA VAL A 6 -2.16 -2.29 -7.90
C VAL A 6 -1.88 -2.17 -6.41
N GLY A 7 -0.72 -1.68 -6.01
CA GLY A 7 -0.37 -1.49 -4.61
C GLY A 7 1.07 -1.06 -4.39
N PHE A 8 1.34 -0.59 -3.18
CA PHE A 8 2.69 -0.30 -2.70
C PHE A 8 3.02 -1.27 -1.56
N ALA A 9 4.12 -2.00 -1.72
CA ALA A 9 4.61 -2.94 -0.73
C ALA A 9 5.69 -2.31 0.15
N MET A 10 5.75 -2.73 1.39
CA MET A 10 6.71 -2.27 2.38
C MET A 10 7.52 -3.44 2.94
N ALA A 11 8.56 -3.14 3.71
CA ALA A 11 9.34 -4.16 4.41
C ALA A 11 8.42 -5.07 5.24
N GLY A 12 8.57 -6.39 5.08
CA GLY A 12 7.76 -7.42 5.71
C GLY A 12 6.49 -7.80 4.96
N ASP A 13 6.16 -7.15 3.84
CA ASP A 13 5.09 -7.58 2.95
C ASP A 13 5.55 -8.76 2.06
N VAL A 14 4.61 -9.62 1.69
CA VAL A 14 4.85 -10.74 0.79
C VAL A 14 4.34 -10.40 -0.60
N LEU A 15 5.19 -10.59 -1.60
CA LEU A 15 4.87 -10.39 -3.01
C LEU A 15 4.70 -11.73 -3.72
N GLY A 16 3.95 -11.75 -4.82
CA GLY A 16 3.86 -12.90 -5.70
C GLY A 16 2.85 -13.98 -5.28
N LEU A 17 1.94 -13.71 -4.34
CA LEU A 17 0.87 -14.63 -3.97
C LEU A 17 -0.11 -14.90 -5.13
N ASP A 18 -0.25 -13.97 -6.06
CA ASP A 18 -1.07 -14.08 -7.28
C ASP A 18 -0.63 -15.24 -8.19
N GLY A 19 0.67 -15.55 -8.22
CA GLY A 19 1.23 -16.63 -9.03
C GLY A 19 0.71 -18.02 -8.65
N ARG A 20 0.13 -18.18 -7.46
CA ARG A 20 -0.42 -19.47 -7.01
C ARG A 20 -1.71 -19.87 -7.69
N ALA A 21 -2.53 -18.91 -8.09
CA ALA A 21 -3.83 -19.19 -8.71
C ALA A 21 -3.68 -19.76 -10.13
N TYR A 22 -2.67 -19.31 -10.89
CA TYR A 22 -2.56 -19.60 -12.31
C TYR A 22 -1.16 -20.09 -12.76
N SER A 23 -0.29 -20.43 -11.81
CA SER A 23 1.12 -20.82 -12.07
C SER A 23 1.93 -19.78 -12.85
N ARG A 24 1.49 -18.52 -12.81
CA ARG A 24 2.15 -17.35 -13.38
C ARG A 24 1.78 -16.10 -12.60
N HIS A 25 2.69 -15.13 -12.54
CA HIS A 25 2.40 -13.83 -11.99
C HIS A 25 1.66 -12.95 -13.00
N ASN A 26 0.63 -12.26 -12.54
CA ASN A 26 -0.11 -11.27 -13.34
C ASN A 26 0.38 -9.84 -13.07
N SER A 27 1.21 -9.66 -12.04
CA SER A 27 1.81 -8.39 -11.63
C SER A 27 3.34 -8.46 -11.69
N GLN A 28 3.96 -7.29 -11.74
CA GLN A 28 5.40 -7.09 -11.60
C GLN A 28 5.65 -6.22 -10.39
N ALA A 29 6.78 -6.42 -9.70
CA ALA A 29 7.22 -5.54 -8.63
C ALA A 29 8.40 -4.69 -9.10
N MET A 30 8.35 -3.40 -8.79
CA MET A 30 9.43 -2.44 -9.05
C MET A 30 9.83 -1.77 -7.74
N ALA A 31 11.12 -1.80 -7.40
CA ALA A 31 11.62 -1.15 -6.21
C ALA A 31 11.65 0.37 -6.42
N LEU A 32 11.05 1.12 -5.49
CA LEU A 32 11.09 2.60 -5.45
C LEU A 32 12.29 3.13 -4.66
N GLN A 33 12.91 2.28 -3.86
CA GLN A 33 14.07 2.55 -3.03
C GLN A 33 14.96 1.29 -3.01
N ASP A 34 16.21 1.42 -2.57
CA ASP A 34 17.09 0.28 -2.34
C ASP A 34 16.43 -0.71 -1.39
N SER A 35 16.25 -1.94 -1.84
CA SER A 35 15.45 -2.94 -1.15
C SER A 35 16.16 -4.29 -1.13
N MET A 36 15.99 -5.04 -0.05
CA MET A 36 16.42 -6.42 0.07
C MET A 36 15.20 -7.32 -0.02
N VAL A 37 15.24 -8.32 -0.90
CA VAL A 37 14.16 -9.29 -1.12
C VAL A 37 14.65 -10.67 -0.74
N CYS A 38 13.83 -11.40 0.04
CA CYS A 38 14.07 -12.80 0.35
C CYS A 38 13.14 -13.67 -0.49
N GLU A 39 13.72 -14.55 -1.29
CA GLU A 39 12.95 -15.51 -2.07
C GLU A 39 12.56 -16.71 -1.19
N LEU A 40 11.26 -17.02 -1.14
CA LEU A 40 10.72 -18.14 -0.40
C LEU A 40 10.06 -19.13 -1.38
N PRO A 41 10.69 -20.30 -1.66
CA PRO A 41 10.08 -21.32 -2.51
C PRO A 41 8.77 -21.80 -1.87
N PHE A 42 7.64 -21.55 -2.54
CA PHE A 42 6.32 -21.81 -1.96
C PHE A 42 6.10 -23.29 -1.59
N GLN A 43 6.64 -24.21 -2.38
CA GLN A 43 6.51 -25.66 -2.09
C GLN A 43 7.19 -26.03 -0.78
N SER A 44 8.37 -25.46 -0.51
CA SER A 44 9.08 -25.67 0.75
C SER A 44 8.31 -25.08 1.93
N LEU A 45 7.75 -23.87 1.73
CA LEU A 45 6.93 -23.21 2.75
C LEU A 45 5.67 -24.03 3.07
N LEU A 46 5.02 -24.57 2.03
CA LEU A 46 3.85 -25.42 2.19
C LEU A 46 4.19 -26.72 2.93
N ALA A 47 5.28 -27.41 2.54
CA ALA A 47 5.73 -28.63 3.22
C ALA A 47 6.01 -28.39 4.70
N LEU A 48 6.68 -27.28 5.04
CA LEU A 48 6.95 -26.90 6.43
C LEU A 48 5.66 -26.58 7.20
N SER A 49 4.65 -26.02 6.55
CA SER A 49 3.39 -25.69 7.21
C SER A 49 2.60 -26.92 7.68
N PHE A 50 2.79 -28.08 7.05
CA PHE A 50 2.22 -29.34 7.56
C PHE A 50 2.90 -29.83 8.83
N THR A 51 4.17 -29.50 9.01
CA THR A 51 4.95 -29.91 10.20
C THR A 51 4.79 -28.90 11.35
N PHE A 52 4.62 -27.61 11.02
CA PHE A 52 4.54 -26.53 12.00
C PHE A 52 3.19 -25.81 11.93
N PRO A 53 2.21 -26.13 12.82
CA PRO A 53 0.89 -25.52 12.82
C PRO A 53 0.91 -23.98 12.98
N SER A 54 1.88 -23.44 13.68
CA SER A 54 2.07 -21.99 13.84
C SER A 54 2.39 -21.29 12.51
N LEU A 55 3.16 -21.95 11.63
CA LEU A 55 3.45 -21.46 10.29
C LEU A 55 2.19 -21.47 9.41
N GLN A 56 1.40 -22.55 9.48
CA GLN A 56 0.12 -22.63 8.77
C GLN A 56 -0.84 -21.50 9.19
N GLN A 57 -0.97 -21.24 10.49
CA GLN A 57 -1.79 -20.12 10.98
C GLN A 57 -1.26 -18.77 10.51
N SER A 58 0.06 -18.61 10.43
CA SER A 58 0.69 -17.39 9.93
C SER A 58 0.40 -17.16 8.44
N LEU A 59 0.43 -18.23 7.63
CA LEU A 59 0.04 -18.17 6.21
C LEU A 59 -1.42 -17.79 6.04
N HIS A 60 -2.33 -18.38 6.81
CA HIS A 60 -3.75 -18.01 6.76
C HIS A 60 -3.98 -16.54 7.13
N ARG A 61 -3.32 -16.05 8.19
CA ARG A 61 -3.40 -14.63 8.58
C ARG A 61 -2.87 -13.71 7.49
N LEU A 62 -1.77 -14.09 6.85
CA LEU A 62 -1.18 -13.34 5.75
C LEU A 62 -2.17 -13.24 4.56
N MET A 63 -2.74 -14.36 4.13
CA MET A 63 -3.74 -14.37 3.05
C MET A 63 -4.97 -13.53 3.40
N SER A 64 -5.47 -13.63 4.64
CA SER A 64 -6.61 -12.82 5.11
C SER A 64 -6.31 -11.32 5.07
N ARG A 65 -5.10 -10.93 5.47
CA ARG A 65 -4.66 -9.52 5.40
C ARG A 65 -4.60 -9.02 3.95
N GLU A 66 -4.09 -9.83 3.03
CA GLU A 66 -4.04 -9.44 1.61
C GLU A 66 -5.44 -9.33 1.00
N ILE A 67 -6.37 -10.21 1.34
CA ILE A 67 -7.77 -10.11 0.92
C ILE A 67 -8.38 -8.79 1.43
N THR A 68 -8.23 -8.51 2.73
CA THR A 68 -8.76 -7.27 3.34
C THR A 68 -8.13 -6.02 2.71
N ARG A 69 -6.82 -6.06 2.46
CA ARG A 69 -6.10 -4.95 1.80
C ARG A 69 -6.64 -4.69 0.40
N ASN A 70 -6.87 -5.75 -0.39
CA ASN A 70 -7.42 -5.62 -1.73
C ASN A 70 -8.87 -5.11 -1.72
N GLN A 71 -9.70 -5.54 -0.76
CA GLN A 71 -11.05 -5.02 -0.56
C GLN A 71 -11.05 -3.53 -0.22
N ASN A 72 -10.17 -3.10 0.68
CA ASN A 72 -10.02 -1.68 1.04
C ASN A 72 -9.54 -0.84 -0.16
N ALA A 73 -8.61 -1.36 -0.97
CA ALA A 73 -8.18 -0.68 -2.20
C ALA A 73 -9.34 -0.52 -3.19
N MET A 74 -10.20 -1.53 -3.35
CA MET A 74 -11.41 -1.42 -4.18
C MET A 74 -12.38 -0.34 -3.68
N LEU A 75 -12.56 -0.21 -2.37
CA LEU A 75 -13.39 0.86 -1.78
C LEU A 75 -12.80 2.24 -2.07
N LEU A 76 -11.47 2.40 -1.97
CA LEU A 76 -10.78 3.64 -2.32
C LEU A 76 -10.95 4.02 -3.80
N LEU A 77 -10.91 3.04 -4.70
CA LEU A 77 -11.10 3.25 -6.13
C LEU A 77 -12.56 3.58 -6.50
N GLY A 78 -13.51 3.36 -5.58
CA GLY A 78 -14.93 3.64 -5.77
C GLY A 78 -15.28 5.12 -5.93
N SER A 79 -16.49 5.50 -5.52
CA SER A 79 -17.12 6.81 -5.81
C SER A 79 -16.65 7.97 -4.94
N LEU A 80 -15.54 7.83 -4.20
CA LEU A 80 -15.05 8.89 -3.32
C LEU A 80 -14.48 10.08 -4.12
N PRO A 81 -14.65 11.32 -3.64
CA PRO A 81 -13.95 12.49 -4.15
C PRO A 81 -12.42 12.33 -4.07
N ALA A 82 -11.69 13.03 -4.94
CA ALA A 82 -10.24 12.89 -5.05
C ALA A 82 -9.49 13.20 -3.74
N GLU A 83 -9.97 14.19 -2.99
CA GLU A 83 -9.39 14.55 -1.70
C GLU A 83 -9.57 13.44 -0.65
N GLU A 84 -10.75 12.82 -0.62
CA GLU A 84 -11.05 11.71 0.29
C GLU A 84 -10.24 10.46 -0.07
N LYS A 85 -10.13 10.14 -1.37
CA LYS A 85 -9.26 9.05 -1.84
C LYS A 85 -7.83 9.25 -1.39
N LEU A 86 -7.29 10.46 -1.60
CA LEU A 86 -5.93 10.79 -1.22
C LEU A 86 -5.72 10.71 0.29
N LEU A 87 -6.65 11.28 1.07
CA LEU A 87 -6.57 11.24 2.53
C LEU A 87 -6.62 9.82 3.06
N ALA A 88 -7.55 9.00 2.58
CA ALA A 88 -7.68 7.61 2.99
C ALA A 88 -6.44 6.77 2.58
N PHE A 89 -5.83 7.05 1.43
CA PHE A 89 -4.56 6.46 1.03
C PHE A 89 -3.44 6.82 2.03
N LEU A 90 -3.28 8.09 2.38
CA LEU A 90 -2.27 8.55 3.34
C LEU A 90 -2.50 7.96 4.73
N GLN A 91 -3.76 7.89 5.20
CA GLN A 91 -4.12 7.26 6.47
C GLN A 91 -3.79 5.75 6.47
N THR A 92 -4.05 5.06 5.36
CA THR A 92 -3.68 3.65 5.20
C THR A 92 -2.18 3.44 5.29
N LEU A 93 -1.38 4.29 4.64
CA LEU A 93 0.08 4.27 4.75
C LEU A 93 0.53 4.55 6.19
N SER A 94 -0.03 5.56 6.85
CA SER A 94 0.23 5.89 8.25
C SER A 94 0.02 4.69 9.18
N GLN A 95 -1.11 4.00 9.04
CA GLN A 95 -1.41 2.80 9.81
C GLN A 95 -0.41 1.65 9.52
N GLN A 96 0.01 1.50 8.28
CA GLN A 96 1.01 0.50 7.91
C GLN A 96 2.39 0.81 8.48
N PHE A 97 2.79 2.08 8.53
CA PHE A 97 4.03 2.51 9.19
C PHE A 97 3.95 2.29 10.70
N ALA A 98 2.83 2.69 11.34
CA ALA A 98 2.60 2.46 12.76
C ALA A 98 2.71 0.99 13.15
N ALA A 99 2.10 0.09 12.36
CA ALA A 99 2.15 -1.35 12.57
C ALA A 99 3.58 -1.94 12.49
N ARG A 100 4.53 -1.19 11.92
CA ARG A 100 5.95 -1.56 11.80
C ARG A 100 6.85 -0.81 12.80
N GLY A 101 6.25 -0.03 13.72
CA GLY A 101 6.98 0.77 14.69
C GLY A 101 7.70 1.99 14.09
N ILE A 102 7.30 2.42 12.89
CA ILE A 102 7.81 3.62 12.22
C ILE A 102 6.88 4.79 12.58
N ALA A 103 7.41 6.03 12.66
CA ALA A 103 6.60 7.20 12.93
C ALA A 103 5.43 7.31 11.94
N ALA A 104 4.21 7.26 12.48
CA ALA A 104 2.99 7.15 11.69
C ALA A 104 2.47 8.51 11.19
N ASP A 105 2.91 9.57 11.81
CA ASP A 105 2.47 10.95 11.57
C ASP A 105 3.35 11.72 10.58
N ASP A 106 4.57 11.24 10.31
CA ASP A 106 5.49 11.82 9.32
C ASP A 106 5.87 10.77 8.27
N LEU A 107 5.13 10.76 7.17
CA LEU A 107 5.27 9.78 6.09
C LEU A 107 6.28 10.27 5.07
N GLU A 108 7.37 9.55 4.86
CA GLU A 108 8.19 9.73 3.67
C GLU A 108 7.59 8.94 2.52
N LEU A 109 7.17 9.65 1.46
CA LEU A 109 6.56 9.05 0.28
C LEU A 109 7.63 8.81 -0.79
N PRO A 110 8.08 7.56 -1.02
CA PRO A 110 9.04 7.25 -2.07
C PRO A 110 8.43 7.37 -3.47
N MET A 111 7.11 7.18 -3.57
CA MET A 111 6.38 7.25 -4.83
C MET A 111 6.15 8.70 -5.30
N SER A 112 6.10 8.87 -6.61
CA SER A 112 5.76 10.13 -7.28
C SER A 112 4.26 10.44 -7.23
N ARG A 113 3.89 11.67 -7.58
CA ARG A 113 2.48 12.06 -7.74
C ARG A 113 1.78 11.30 -8.86
N GLU A 114 2.52 10.96 -9.90
CA GLU A 114 2.03 10.17 -11.03
C GLU A 114 1.71 8.74 -10.60
N GLU A 115 2.60 8.10 -9.83
CA GLU A 115 2.37 6.76 -9.29
C GLU A 115 1.21 6.71 -8.30
N ILE A 116 1.05 7.75 -7.46
CA ILE A 116 -0.13 7.87 -6.59
C ILE A 116 -1.40 8.03 -7.42
N ALA A 117 -1.36 8.83 -8.50
CA ALA A 117 -2.49 9.04 -9.37
C ALA A 117 -2.91 7.74 -10.07
N ASP A 118 -1.95 7.00 -10.61
CA ASP A 118 -2.19 5.70 -11.24
C ASP A 118 -2.84 4.72 -10.25
N TYR A 119 -2.30 4.62 -9.03
CA TYR A 119 -2.87 3.77 -7.97
C TYR A 119 -4.29 4.18 -7.57
N LEU A 120 -4.60 5.48 -7.49
CA LEU A 120 -5.93 5.99 -7.10
C LEU A 120 -6.93 6.06 -8.26
N GLY A 121 -6.50 5.71 -9.49
CA GLY A 121 -7.34 5.84 -10.68
C GLY A 121 -7.70 7.30 -11.00
N LEU A 122 -6.76 8.22 -10.79
CA LEU A 122 -6.94 9.66 -10.98
C LEU A 122 -5.91 10.21 -11.98
N GLN A 123 -6.14 11.44 -12.47
CA GLN A 123 -5.12 12.17 -13.21
C GLN A 123 -4.13 12.83 -12.24
N MET A 124 -2.85 12.94 -12.65
CA MET A 124 -1.78 13.53 -11.83
C MET A 124 -2.13 14.96 -11.35
N GLU A 125 -2.72 15.76 -12.22
CA GLU A 125 -3.16 17.12 -11.89
C GLU A 125 -4.25 17.13 -10.81
N THR A 126 -5.14 16.12 -10.84
CA THR A 126 -6.20 15.97 -9.82
C THR A 126 -5.59 15.63 -8.47
N VAL A 127 -4.62 14.71 -8.43
CA VAL A 127 -3.89 14.39 -7.20
C VAL A 127 -3.12 15.61 -6.69
N SER A 128 -2.45 16.36 -7.56
CA SER A 128 -1.72 17.58 -7.19
C SER A 128 -2.64 18.65 -6.59
N ARG A 129 -3.85 18.82 -7.16
CA ARG A 129 -4.88 19.71 -6.61
C ARG A 129 -5.42 19.22 -5.27
N ALA A 130 -5.65 17.91 -5.12
CA ALA A 130 -6.09 17.32 -3.86
C ALA A 130 -5.06 17.54 -2.75
N PHE A 131 -3.76 17.34 -3.01
CA PHE A 131 -2.69 17.66 -2.06
C PHE A 131 -2.69 19.13 -1.65
N THR A 132 -2.85 20.04 -2.62
CA THR A 132 -2.91 21.48 -2.34
C THR A 132 -4.11 21.81 -1.46
N LYS A 133 -5.28 21.27 -1.75
CA LYS A 133 -6.51 21.51 -0.99
C LYS A 133 -6.42 20.97 0.45
N LEU A 134 -5.96 19.73 0.63
CA LEU A 134 -5.75 19.17 1.97
C LEU A 134 -4.74 19.98 2.78
N ARG A 135 -3.66 20.47 2.14
CA ARG A 135 -2.68 21.34 2.78
C ARG A 135 -3.27 22.70 3.17
N THR A 136 -4.03 23.35 2.28
CA THR A 136 -4.68 24.64 2.55
C THR A 136 -5.69 24.53 3.68
N ASN A 137 -6.40 23.42 3.78
CA ASN A 137 -7.35 23.13 4.85
C ASN A 137 -6.66 22.71 6.17
N GLY A 138 -5.34 22.59 6.18
CA GLY A 138 -4.57 22.20 7.37
C GLY A 138 -4.74 20.72 7.76
N VAL A 139 -5.28 19.88 6.86
CA VAL A 139 -5.45 18.43 7.10
C VAL A 139 -4.13 17.70 6.98
N ILE A 140 -3.25 18.18 6.09
CA ILE A 140 -1.90 17.65 5.92
C ILE A 140 -0.87 18.78 5.85
N HIS A 141 0.36 18.47 6.27
CA HIS A 141 1.53 19.31 6.05
C HIS A 141 2.47 18.58 5.09
N VAL A 142 2.92 19.28 4.04
CA VAL A 142 3.78 18.70 3.01
C VAL A 142 5.10 19.46 2.92
N HIS A 143 6.20 18.73 3.08
CA HIS A 143 7.56 19.25 2.88
C HIS A 143 8.36 18.28 2.01
N ARG A 144 8.58 18.62 0.74
CA ARG A 144 9.22 17.73 -0.25
C ARG A 144 8.46 16.40 -0.39
N ARG A 145 9.07 15.27 0.05
CA ARG A 145 8.48 13.93 0.06
C ARG A 145 7.82 13.57 1.39
N HIS A 146 7.99 14.40 2.42
CA HIS A 146 7.40 14.18 3.73
C HIS A 146 5.98 14.72 3.79
N VAL A 147 5.07 13.92 4.30
CA VAL A 147 3.65 14.28 4.51
C VAL A 147 3.28 13.94 5.94
N ARG A 148 2.90 14.97 6.70
CA ARG A 148 2.37 14.80 8.05
C ARG A 148 0.86 15.00 8.03
N ILE A 149 0.12 14.07 8.63
CA ILE A 149 -1.34 14.13 8.75
C ILE A 149 -1.69 14.79 10.09
N ASP A 150 -2.54 15.80 10.06
CA ASP A 150 -3.14 16.37 11.27
C ASP A 150 -4.35 15.51 11.66
N THR A 151 -4.16 14.59 12.61
CA THR A 151 -5.19 13.64 13.05
C THR A 151 -6.41 14.31 13.67
N ALA A 152 -6.27 15.54 14.22
CA ALA A 152 -7.39 16.28 14.79
C ALA A 152 -8.34 16.84 13.71
N ARG A 153 -7.88 16.99 12.48
CA ARG A 153 -8.64 17.54 11.35
C ARG A 153 -8.94 16.53 10.24
N ALA A 154 -8.37 15.33 10.38
CA ALA A 154 -8.52 14.23 9.40
C ALA A 154 -9.65 13.24 9.77
N ALA A 155 -10.39 13.50 10.84
CA ALA A 155 -11.52 12.70 11.33
C ALA A 155 -12.83 13.07 10.65
#